data_bd86783c972cbb4798af91826ef2c264
#
_entry.id   bd86783c972cbb4798af91826ef2c264
#
_cell.length_a   1.000
_cell.length_b   1.000
_cell.length_c   1.000
_cell.angle_alpha   90.00
_cell.angle_beta   90.00
_cell.angle_gamma   90.00
#
_symmetry.space_group_name_H-M   'P 1'
#
loop_
_entity.id
_entity.type
_entity.pdbx_description
1 polymer ?
#
loop_
_entity_poly.entity_id
_entity_poly.type
_entity_poly.pdbx_seq_one_letter_code
_entity_poly.pdbx_strand_id
1 'polypeptide(L)'
;FRWPRIEEFDFFPFEYLNAHLPDGMGLVSSHGGGVFEHTTWIMSLEGFCATLVTDASLVSAVTQKLGDLMASFYEHLLELNRLVAVFPGDDMGYNVGTIVSPDDLRRYFLPWHKKFAGMAHQKGLPYFLHSCGNVEKIMEDLIVDVKIDGKHSFENNIIPVQDFQARYGDRIAVLGGVDLNILGASTPEEVRRHARFLIETCGSRGRYAVGSGNSIPSYIPVPNYLAMVEEVVRSFA
;
A
#
# COMPACT_ATOMS: atom_id res chain seq x y z
N PHE A 1 -1.96 14.25 -24.85
CA PHE A 1 -2.15 12.98 -24.15
C PHE A 1 -3.59 12.52 -24.27
N ARG A 2 -3.83 11.27 -24.69
CA ARG A 2 -5.17 10.67 -24.71
C ARG A 2 -5.42 9.99 -23.37
N TRP A 3 -6.39 10.48 -22.62
CA TRP A 3 -6.84 9.83 -21.40
C TRP A 3 -7.61 8.54 -21.71
N PRO A 4 -7.36 7.43 -21.03
CA PRO A 4 -8.21 6.25 -21.14
C PRO A 4 -9.59 6.54 -20.56
N ARG A 5 -10.57 5.77 -20.99
CA ARG A 5 -11.93 5.77 -20.41
C ARG A 5 -12.12 4.49 -19.62
N ILE A 6 -12.98 4.52 -18.62
CA ILE A 6 -13.22 3.34 -17.75
C ILE A 6 -13.75 2.14 -18.57
N GLU A 7 -14.49 2.37 -19.63
CA GLU A 7 -15.02 1.33 -20.52
C GLU A 7 -13.92 0.62 -21.33
N GLU A 8 -12.72 1.18 -21.37
CA GLU A 8 -11.55 0.58 -22.02
C GLU A 8 -10.76 -0.35 -21.07
N PHE A 9 -11.14 -0.40 -19.77
CA PHE A 9 -10.52 -1.30 -18.81
C PHE A 9 -11.11 -2.69 -18.90
N ASP A 10 -10.22 -3.69 -18.85
CA ASP A 10 -10.63 -5.09 -18.76
C ASP A 10 -10.84 -5.50 -17.30
N PHE A 11 -12.10 -5.60 -16.88
CA PHE A 11 -12.47 -6.08 -15.55
C PHE A 11 -12.60 -7.60 -15.47
N PHE A 12 -12.51 -8.30 -16.58
CA PHE A 12 -12.65 -9.76 -16.64
C PHE A 12 -11.78 -10.51 -15.63
N PRO A 13 -10.49 -10.17 -15.41
CA PRO A 13 -9.68 -10.88 -14.42
C PRO A 13 -10.26 -10.81 -12.99
N PHE A 14 -10.79 -9.65 -12.60
CA PHE A 14 -11.41 -9.45 -11.29
C PHE A 14 -12.74 -10.22 -11.15
N GLU A 15 -13.57 -10.13 -12.16
CA GLU A 15 -14.86 -10.84 -12.22
C GLU A 15 -14.66 -12.35 -12.24
N TYR A 16 -13.70 -12.83 -13.03
CA TYR A 16 -13.34 -14.25 -13.09
C TYR A 16 -12.87 -14.77 -11.73
N LEU A 17 -11.93 -14.09 -11.08
CA LEU A 17 -11.48 -14.46 -9.74
C LEU A 17 -12.63 -14.42 -8.74
N ASN A 18 -13.43 -13.36 -8.75
CA ASN A 18 -14.59 -13.22 -7.86
C ASN A 18 -15.57 -14.41 -7.99
N ALA A 19 -15.76 -14.93 -9.21
CA ALA A 19 -16.66 -16.06 -9.47
C ALA A 19 -16.05 -17.44 -9.16
N HIS A 20 -14.70 -17.58 -9.19
CA HIS A 20 -14.02 -18.89 -9.16
C HIS A 20 -13.13 -19.10 -7.94
N LEU A 21 -13.08 -18.18 -6.99
CA LEU A 21 -12.35 -18.41 -5.74
C LEU A 21 -12.94 -19.62 -4.99
N PRO A 22 -12.10 -20.46 -4.37
CA PRO A 22 -12.57 -21.52 -3.47
C PRO A 22 -13.43 -20.96 -2.33
N ASP A 23 -14.28 -21.82 -1.77
CA ASP A 23 -15.10 -21.46 -0.62
C ASP A 23 -14.22 -21.05 0.57
N GLY A 24 -14.66 -20.00 1.27
CA GLY A 24 -13.91 -19.43 2.39
C GLY A 24 -12.77 -18.47 2.02
N MET A 25 -12.44 -18.32 0.72
CA MET A 25 -11.44 -17.34 0.27
C MET A 25 -12.09 -16.00 -0.12
N GLY A 26 -11.44 -14.90 0.21
CA GLY A 26 -11.78 -13.56 -0.22
C GLY A 26 -10.74 -12.97 -1.17
N LEU A 27 -11.09 -11.91 -1.87
CA LEU A 27 -10.22 -11.15 -2.75
C LEU A 27 -9.73 -9.90 -2.04
N VAL A 28 -8.43 -9.68 -2.03
CA VAL A 28 -7.82 -8.38 -1.71
C VAL A 28 -7.34 -7.79 -3.03
N SER A 29 -7.79 -6.62 -3.38
CA SER A 29 -7.49 -6.06 -4.69
C SER A 29 -7.38 -4.54 -4.68
N SER A 30 -6.79 -4.00 -5.74
CA SER A 30 -6.67 -2.57 -6.03
C SER A 30 -6.12 -2.37 -7.45
N HIS A 31 -5.87 -1.10 -7.80
CA HIS A 31 -5.05 -0.70 -8.94
C HIS A 31 -3.56 -0.68 -8.58
N GLY A 32 -2.69 -0.82 -9.56
CA GLY A 32 -1.25 -0.59 -9.42
C GLY A 32 -0.91 0.90 -9.55
N GLY A 33 -0.12 1.43 -8.61
CA GLY A 33 0.19 2.85 -8.52
C GLY A 33 -0.99 3.72 -8.09
N GLY A 34 -0.72 4.79 -7.35
CA GLY A 34 -1.74 5.74 -6.92
C GLY A 34 -1.77 7.00 -7.77
N VAL A 35 -2.49 8.02 -7.30
CA VAL A 35 -2.60 9.30 -8.01
C VAL A 35 -1.25 10.00 -8.08
N PHE A 36 -0.41 9.88 -7.03
CA PHE A 36 0.92 10.48 -7.01
C PHE A 36 1.83 9.80 -8.05
N GLU A 37 1.94 8.47 -8.01
CA GLU A 37 2.80 7.72 -8.93
C GLU A 37 2.37 7.92 -10.38
N HIS A 38 1.08 7.81 -10.70
CA HIS A 38 0.60 8.06 -12.07
C HIS A 38 0.84 9.50 -12.53
N THR A 39 0.72 10.49 -11.62
CA THR A 39 1.06 11.87 -11.96
C THR A 39 2.55 11.99 -12.35
N THR A 40 3.43 11.36 -11.54
CA THR A 40 4.87 11.40 -11.82
C THR A 40 5.25 10.57 -13.05
N TRP A 41 4.54 9.51 -13.37
CA TRP A 41 4.77 8.72 -14.60
C TRP A 41 4.34 9.46 -15.86
N ILE A 42 3.23 10.21 -15.81
CA ILE A 42 2.72 10.98 -16.96
C ILE A 42 3.56 12.23 -17.21
N MET A 43 3.95 12.93 -16.14
CA MET A 43 4.64 14.22 -16.24
C MET A 43 6.18 14.09 -16.15
N SER A 44 6.73 12.92 -15.86
CA SER A 44 8.02 12.65 -15.22
C SER A 44 8.12 13.28 -13.83
N LEU A 45 8.96 12.73 -12.95
CA LEU A 45 9.15 13.30 -11.60
C LEU A 45 9.71 14.72 -11.68
N GLU A 46 10.70 14.95 -12.55
CA GLU A 46 11.30 16.27 -12.76
C GLU A 46 10.28 17.28 -13.32
N GLY A 47 9.52 16.88 -14.36
CA GLY A 47 8.47 17.71 -14.95
C GLY A 47 7.37 18.05 -13.96
N PHE A 48 6.95 17.09 -13.17
CA PHE A 48 5.97 17.31 -12.10
C PHE A 48 6.48 18.30 -11.05
N CYS A 49 7.71 18.11 -10.51
CA CYS A 49 8.29 19.04 -9.54
C CYS A 49 8.44 20.46 -10.09
N ALA A 50 8.85 20.61 -11.34
CA ALA A 50 8.91 21.93 -12.00
C ALA A 50 7.51 22.55 -12.15
N THR A 51 6.52 21.75 -12.53
CA THR A 51 5.14 22.21 -12.74
C THR A 51 4.45 22.58 -11.43
N LEU A 52 4.76 21.95 -10.31
CA LEU A 52 4.27 22.35 -8.97
C LEU A 52 4.55 23.83 -8.69
N VAL A 53 5.70 24.35 -9.15
CA VAL A 53 6.12 25.74 -8.92
C VAL A 53 5.63 26.68 -10.02
N THR A 54 5.60 26.20 -11.27
CA THR A 54 5.36 27.06 -12.46
C THR A 54 3.90 27.08 -12.90
N ASP A 55 3.16 25.98 -12.72
CA ASP A 55 1.76 25.84 -13.13
C ASP A 55 1.00 24.86 -12.23
N ALA A 56 0.68 25.28 -11.04
CA ALA A 56 -0.09 24.51 -10.06
C ALA A 56 -1.50 24.13 -10.58
N SER A 57 -2.04 24.88 -11.56
CA SER A 57 -3.35 24.57 -12.15
C SER A 57 -3.29 23.34 -13.04
N LEU A 58 -2.20 23.14 -13.76
CA LEU A 58 -1.97 21.92 -14.55
C LEU A 58 -1.84 20.70 -13.65
N VAL A 59 -1.10 20.81 -12.53
CA VAL A 59 -1.02 19.73 -11.54
C VAL A 59 -2.42 19.35 -11.01
N SER A 60 -3.22 20.34 -10.63
CA SER A 60 -4.61 20.12 -10.19
C SER A 60 -5.45 19.42 -11.27
N ALA A 61 -5.33 19.83 -12.53
CA ALA A 61 -6.09 19.23 -13.63
C ALA A 61 -5.69 17.76 -13.87
N VAL A 62 -4.39 17.46 -13.81
CA VAL A 62 -3.88 16.08 -14.01
C VAL A 62 -4.31 15.18 -12.85
N THR A 63 -4.12 15.61 -11.60
CA THR A 63 -4.50 14.84 -10.42
C THR A 63 -6.01 14.64 -10.33
N GLN A 64 -6.81 15.66 -10.71
CA GLN A 64 -8.25 15.53 -10.79
C GLN A 64 -8.66 14.45 -11.79
N LYS A 65 -8.09 14.49 -13.00
CA LYS A 65 -8.43 13.53 -14.06
C LYS A 65 -8.04 12.10 -13.69
N LEU A 66 -6.87 11.90 -13.07
CA LEU A 66 -6.43 10.60 -12.57
C LEU A 66 -7.32 10.10 -11.45
N GLY A 67 -7.59 10.95 -10.48
CA GLY A 67 -8.42 10.58 -9.33
C GLY A 67 -9.86 10.24 -9.72
N ASP A 68 -10.46 10.94 -10.68
CA ASP A 68 -11.79 10.62 -11.20
C ASP A 68 -11.79 9.26 -11.93
N LEU A 69 -10.76 8.97 -12.73
CA LEU A 69 -10.62 7.69 -13.40
C LEU A 69 -10.47 6.54 -12.40
N MET A 70 -9.63 6.73 -11.37
CA MET A 70 -9.47 5.74 -10.31
C MET A 70 -10.74 5.58 -9.47
N ALA A 71 -11.48 6.66 -9.20
CA ALA A 71 -12.77 6.55 -8.53
C ALA A 71 -13.75 5.69 -9.32
N SER A 72 -13.81 5.87 -10.64
CA SER A 72 -14.66 5.02 -11.49
C SER A 72 -14.18 3.55 -11.49
N PHE A 73 -12.88 3.29 -11.40
CA PHE A 73 -12.36 1.93 -11.19
C PHE A 73 -12.84 1.35 -9.85
N TYR A 74 -12.80 2.13 -8.76
CA TYR A 74 -13.31 1.68 -7.46
C TYR A 74 -14.81 1.41 -7.46
N GLU A 75 -15.60 2.19 -8.20
CA GLU A 75 -17.04 1.91 -8.35
C GLU A 75 -17.31 0.50 -8.88
N HIS A 76 -16.52 0.02 -9.86
CA HIS A 76 -16.61 -1.35 -10.38
C HIS A 76 -16.03 -2.38 -9.40
N LEU A 77 -14.85 -2.12 -8.84
CA LEU A 77 -14.18 -3.06 -7.94
C LEU A 77 -15.03 -3.37 -6.70
N LEU A 78 -15.68 -2.36 -6.15
CA LEU A 78 -16.49 -2.47 -4.92
C LEU A 78 -17.84 -3.17 -5.11
N GLU A 79 -18.22 -3.52 -6.35
CA GLU A 79 -19.38 -4.39 -6.62
C GLU A 79 -19.04 -5.89 -6.53
N LEU A 80 -17.75 -6.25 -6.40
CA LEU A 80 -17.34 -7.64 -6.25
C LEU A 80 -17.73 -8.16 -4.86
N ASN A 81 -18.57 -9.18 -4.80
CA ASN A 81 -19.13 -9.69 -3.55
C ASN A 81 -18.16 -10.49 -2.68
N ARG A 82 -17.01 -10.90 -3.23
CA ARG A 82 -15.93 -11.61 -2.51
C ARG A 82 -14.73 -10.71 -2.19
N LEU A 83 -14.82 -9.41 -2.48
CA LEU A 83 -13.82 -8.44 -2.06
C LEU A 83 -13.88 -8.28 -0.54
N VAL A 84 -12.75 -8.46 0.14
CA VAL A 84 -12.64 -8.37 1.61
C VAL A 84 -11.77 -7.22 2.08
N ALA A 85 -10.96 -6.64 1.20
CA ALA A 85 -10.15 -5.45 1.48
C ALA A 85 -9.73 -4.77 0.18
N VAL A 86 -9.47 -3.47 0.28
CA VAL A 86 -8.83 -2.66 -0.77
C VAL A 86 -7.40 -2.35 -0.34
N PHE A 87 -6.43 -2.57 -1.25
CA PHE A 87 -5.01 -2.44 -0.91
C PHE A 87 -4.21 -1.75 -2.05
N PRO A 88 -4.39 -0.44 -2.28
CA PRO A 88 -3.62 0.30 -3.27
C PRO A 88 -2.17 0.55 -2.84
N GLY A 89 -1.32 0.80 -3.84
CA GLY A 89 -0.02 1.41 -3.68
C GLY A 89 -0.02 2.86 -4.13
N ASP A 90 0.76 3.71 -3.43
CA ASP A 90 1.12 5.06 -3.89
C ASP A 90 2.41 5.51 -3.17
N ASP A 91 3.54 5.45 -3.85
CA ASP A 91 4.85 5.67 -3.24
C ASP A 91 5.14 7.16 -3.10
N MET A 92 4.77 7.73 -1.95
CA MET A 92 4.91 9.16 -1.63
C MET A 92 6.19 9.50 -0.85
N GLY A 93 6.92 8.49 -0.38
CA GLY A 93 8.09 8.65 0.48
C GLY A 93 9.42 8.38 -0.23
N TYR A 94 10.48 8.91 0.38
CA TYR A 94 11.87 8.67 0.04
C TYR A 94 12.64 8.39 1.35
N ASN A 95 13.93 8.05 1.31
CA ASN A 95 14.68 7.63 2.52
C ASN A 95 14.60 8.62 3.69
N VAL A 96 14.61 9.92 3.42
CA VAL A 96 14.70 10.96 4.45
C VAL A 96 13.41 11.76 4.66
N GLY A 97 12.36 11.48 3.90
CA GLY A 97 11.09 12.19 3.99
C GLY A 97 10.17 11.92 2.82
N THR A 98 9.16 12.75 2.65
CA THR A 98 8.27 12.70 1.48
C THR A 98 8.97 13.23 0.22
N ILE A 99 8.61 12.70 -0.96
CA ILE A 99 9.22 13.08 -2.26
C ILE A 99 8.94 14.56 -2.57
N VAL A 100 7.75 15.03 -2.26
CA VAL A 100 7.39 16.46 -2.34
C VAL A 100 6.97 16.96 -0.95
N SER A 101 6.68 18.23 -0.81
CA SER A 101 6.30 18.77 0.50
C SER A 101 5.04 18.09 1.05
N PRO A 102 4.91 17.92 2.38
CA PRO A 102 3.67 17.44 2.98
C PRO A 102 2.45 18.25 2.58
N ASP A 103 2.61 19.56 2.37
CA ASP A 103 1.50 20.43 1.98
C ASP A 103 1.03 20.19 0.54
N ASP A 104 1.96 19.85 -0.38
CA ASP A 104 1.58 19.42 -1.72
C ASP A 104 0.87 18.07 -1.71
N LEU A 105 1.32 17.12 -0.87
CA LEU A 105 0.62 15.84 -0.70
C LEU A 105 -0.80 16.07 -0.16
N ARG A 106 -0.97 16.88 0.86
CA ARG A 106 -2.28 17.25 1.43
C ARG A 106 -3.20 17.92 0.43
N ARG A 107 -2.62 18.72 -0.45
CA ARG A 107 -3.39 19.50 -1.43
C ARG A 107 -3.84 18.67 -2.62
N TYR A 108 -2.98 17.81 -3.17
CA TYR A 108 -3.19 17.21 -4.48
C TYR A 108 -3.47 15.71 -4.44
N PHE A 109 -3.02 14.97 -3.41
CA PHE A 109 -3.01 13.50 -3.40
C PHE A 109 -3.81 12.89 -2.26
N LEU A 110 -3.61 13.32 -1.02
CA LEU A 110 -4.34 12.77 0.13
C LEU A 110 -5.87 12.89 0.03
N PRO A 111 -6.46 13.93 -0.59
CA PRO A 111 -7.91 13.97 -0.80
C PRO A 111 -8.45 12.80 -1.63
N TRP A 112 -7.63 12.26 -2.56
CA TRP A 112 -8.01 11.10 -3.34
C TRP A 112 -7.99 9.82 -2.50
N HIS A 113 -6.93 9.59 -1.73
CA HIS A 113 -6.91 8.48 -0.79
C HIS A 113 -8.07 8.53 0.20
N LYS A 114 -8.41 9.71 0.70
CA LYS A 114 -9.59 9.92 1.57
C LYS A 114 -10.89 9.53 0.87
N LYS A 115 -11.05 9.91 -0.41
CA LYS A 115 -12.21 9.53 -1.22
C LYS A 115 -12.28 8.01 -1.39
N PHE A 116 -11.17 7.37 -1.76
CA PHE A 116 -11.12 5.92 -2.00
C PHE A 116 -11.34 5.12 -0.72
N ALA A 117 -10.70 5.53 0.40
CA ALA A 117 -10.96 4.93 1.70
C ALA A 117 -12.44 5.08 2.11
N GLY A 118 -13.02 6.26 1.89
CA GLY A 118 -14.45 6.50 2.14
C GLY A 118 -15.37 5.60 1.32
N MET A 119 -15.03 5.35 0.05
CA MET A 119 -15.78 4.42 -0.82
C MET A 119 -15.71 2.98 -0.29
N ALA A 120 -14.51 2.51 0.10
CA ALA A 120 -14.32 1.18 0.70
C ALA A 120 -15.09 1.04 2.02
N HIS A 121 -15.00 2.02 2.91
CA HIS A 121 -15.69 2.03 4.20
C HIS A 121 -17.22 2.03 4.05
N GLN A 122 -17.78 2.67 3.03
CA GLN A 122 -19.22 2.61 2.75
C GLN A 122 -19.69 1.18 2.42
N LYS A 123 -18.81 0.32 1.92
CA LYS A 123 -19.05 -1.10 1.70
C LYS A 123 -18.63 -1.99 2.89
N GLY A 124 -18.18 -1.39 4.00
CA GLY A 124 -17.69 -2.12 5.17
C GLY A 124 -16.33 -2.78 4.97
N LEU A 125 -15.55 -2.35 3.98
CA LEU A 125 -14.26 -2.92 3.63
C LEU A 125 -13.11 -2.06 4.17
N PRO A 126 -12.05 -2.67 4.72
CA PRO A 126 -10.86 -1.93 5.12
C PRO A 126 -10.07 -1.43 3.89
N TYR A 127 -9.43 -0.27 4.07
CA TYR A 127 -8.54 0.36 3.10
C TYR A 127 -7.11 0.34 3.63
N PHE A 128 -6.29 -0.55 3.10
CA PHE A 128 -4.86 -0.62 3.42
C PHE A 128 -4.07 0.21 2.41
N LEU A 129 -3.01 0.87 2.85
CA LEU A 129 -2.15 1.66 1.96
C LEU A 129 -0.73 1.11 1.94
N HIS A 130 -0.26 0.72 0.75
CA HIS A 130 1.16 0.53 0.50
C HIS A 130 1.77 1.87 0.08
N SER A 131 2.81 2.30 0.78
CA SER A 131 3.60 3.47 0.39
C SER A 131 5.03 3.26 0.85
N CYS A 132 5.96 3.18 -0.12
CA CYS A 132 7.39 3.08 0.14
C CYS A 132 7.96 4.38 0.69
N GLY A 133 9.13 4.27 1.31
CA GLY A 133 9.88 5.39 1.84
C GLY A 133 9.34 5.98 3.13
N ASN A 134 9.90 7.10 3.52
CA ASN A 134 9.59 7.79 4.77
C ASN A 134 8.40 8.73 4.61
N VAL A 135 7.25 8.31 5.10
CA VAL A 135 5.99 9.09 5.09
C VAL A 135 5.62 9.60 6.49
N GLU A 136 6.57 9.61 7.42
CA GLU A 136 6.33 9.97 8.84
C GLU A 136 5.64 11.34 8.98
N LYS A 137 6.01 12.32 8.15
CA LYS A 137 5.44 13.68 8.21
C LYS A 137 3.97 13.78 7.82
N ILE A 138 3.41 12.75 7.21
CA ILE A 138 2.00 12.67 6.81
C ILE A 138 1.25 11.52 7.48
N MET A 139 1.88 10.79 8.41
CA MET A 139 1.23 9.65 9.08
C MET A 139 -0.05 10.05 9.83
N GLU A 140 -0.05 11.21 10.49
CA GLU A 140 -1.26 11.70 11.17
C GLU A 140 -2.37 12.03 10.17
N ASP A 141 -2.03 12.60 9.02
CA ASP A 141 -3.00 12.84 7.95
C ASP A 141 -3.59 11.51 7.43
N LEU A 142 -2.73 10.51 7.21
CA LEU A 142 -3.16 9.19 6.74
C LEU A 142 -4.08 8.49 7.75
N ILE A 143 -3.77 8.58 9.05
CA ILE A 143 -4.55 7.91 10.11
C ILE A 143 -5.85 8.67 10.41
N VAL A 144 -5.80 10.00 10.56
CA VAL A 144 -6.91 10.79 11.11
C VAL A 144 -7.83 11.31 10.02
N ASP A 145 -7.26 11.82 8.91
CA ASP A 145 -8.05 12.44 7.84
C ASP A 145 -8.40 11.46 6.73
N VAL A 146 -7.42 10.74 6.18
CA VAL A 146 -7.63 9.70 5.16
C VAL A 146 -8.35 8.48 5.74
N LYS A 147 -8.00 8.12 7.00
CA LYS A 147 -8.53 6.96 7.74
C LYS A 147 -8.12 5.63 7.10
N ILE A 148 -6.84 5.46 6.82
CA ILE A 148 -6.33 4.15 6.42
C ILE A 148 -6.50 3.15 7.57
N ASP A 149 -6.86 1.91 7.26
CA ASP A 149 -7.00 0.84 8.26
C ASP A 149 -5.69 0.11 8.52
N GLY A 150 -4.74 0.22 7.62
CA GLY A 150 -3.41 -0.36 7.80
C GLY A 150 -2.39 0.18 6.80
N LYS A 151 -1.12 0.01 7.15
CA LYS A 151 0.02 0.44 6.34
C LYS A 151 0.94 -0.74 5.99
N HIS A 152 1.43 -0.73 4.80
CA HIS A 152 2.57 -1.39 4.20
C HIS A 152 3.33 -0.30 3.38
N SER A 153 4.63 -0.21 3.16
CA SER A 153 5.71 -1.15 3.33
C SER A 153 6.66 -0.68 4.43
N PHE A 154 7.70 -1.51 4.73
CA PHE A 154 8.70 -1.19 5.76
C PHE A 154 10.11 -1.53 5.29
N GLU A 155 11.03 -0.60 5.55
CA GLU A 155 12.47 -0.73 5.29
C GLU A 155 13.22 -0.37 6.58
N ASN A 156 14.06 -1.29 7.07
CA ASN A 156 14.73 -1.14 8.36
C ASN A 156 15.67 0.08 8.44
N ASN A 157 16.17 0.55 7.29
CA ASN A 157 17.00 1.77 7.20
C ASN A 157 16.20 3.07 7.34
N ILE A 158 14.86 3.01 7.23
CA ILE A 158 13.94 4.14 7.43
C ILE A 158 13.33 4.07 8.82
N ILE A 159 12.56 3.01 9.07
CA ILE A 159 11.97 2.71 10.36
C ILE A 159 11.74 1.19 10.47
N PRO A 160 12.37 0.52 11.44
CA PRO A 160 12.07 -0.87 11.73
C PRO A 160 10.58 -1.06 12.05
N VAL A 161 9.99 -2.15 11.56
CA VAL A 161 8.54 -2.37 11.70
C VAL A 161 8.07 -2.44 13.15
N GLN A 162 8.89 -2.96 14.07
CA GLN A 162 8.58 -2.99 15.50
C GLN A 162 8.48 -1.59 16.12
N ASP A 163 9.29 -0.63 15.64
CA ASP A 163 9.26 0.74 16.11
C ASP A 163 8.01 1.46 15.56
N PHE A 164 7.64 1.16 14.32
CA PHE A 164 6.39 1.66 13.73
C PHE A 164 5.18 1.06 14.46
N GLN A 165 5.18 -0.25 14.73
CA GLN A 165 4.13 -0.93 15.51
C GLN A 165 3.98 -0.32 16.91
N ALA A 166 5.10 0.02 17.57
CA ALA A 166 5.07 0.65 18.88
C ALA A 166 4.41 2.04 18.87
N ARG A 167 4.55 2.79 17.77
CA ARG A 167 4.00 4.15 17.63
C ARG A 167 2.54 4.17 17.17
N TYR A 168 2.19 3.32 16.24
CA TYR A 168 0.93 3.43 15.49
C TYR A 168 0.05 2.17 15.54
N GLY A 169 0.55 1.04 16.03
CA GLY A 169 -0.14 -0.24 16.00
C GLY A 169 -1.43 -0.30 16.81
N ASP A 170 -1.61 0.60 17.78
CA ASP A 170 -2.87 0.73 18.53
C ASP A 170 -3.98 1.43 17.69
N ARG A 171 -3.62 2.08 16.59
CA ARG A 171 -4.51 2.91 15.78
C ARG A 171 -4.81 2.31 14.40
N ILE A 172 -3.81 1.69 13.76
CA ILE A 172 -3.94 1.06 12.44
C ILE A 172 -3.26 -0.31 12.42
N ALA A 173 -3.62 -1.14 11.47
CA ALA A 173 -2.92 -2.40 11.22
C ALA A 173 -1.55 -2.15 10.57
N VAL A 174 -0.57 -2.98 10.93
CA VAL A 174 0.78 -2.99 10.37
C VAL A 174 0.98 -4.27 9.58
N LEU A 175 1.29 -4.14 8.29
CA LEU A 175 1.32 -5.24 7.33
C LEU A 175 2.74 -5.42 6.80
N GLY A 176 3.34 -6.62 6.96
CA GLY A 176 4.69 -6.90 6.47
C GLY A 176 5.77 -6.71 7.53
N GLY A 177 6.97 -6.32 7.09
CA GLY A 177 8.08 -5.93 7.98
C GLY A 177 9.30 -6.84 7.98
N VAL A 178 9.25 -8.04 7.37
CA VAL A 178 10.49 -8.79 7.12
C VAL A 178 11.26 -8.09 6.01
N ASP A 179 12.35 -7.44 6.38
CA ASP A 179 13.17 -6.61 5.48
C ASP A 179 13.70 -7.42 4.29
N LEU A 180 13.67 -6.83 3.09
CA LEU A 180 14.11 -7.51 1.87
C LEU A 180 15.61 -7.86 1.89
N ASN A 181 16.45 -7.10 2.60
CA ASN A 181 17.86 -7.46 2.76
C ASN A 181 18.01 -8.73 3.59
N ILE A 182 17.17 -8.90 4.62
CA ILE A 182 17.13 -10.14 5.41
C ILE A 182 16.64 -11.30 4.53
N LEU A 183 15.55 -11.11 3.78
CA LEU A 183 15.04 -12.13 2.88
C LEU A 183 16.05 -12.50 1.78
N GLY A 184 16.80 -11.52 1.26
CA GLY A 184 17.74 -11.73 0.15
C GLY A 184 19.10 -12.29 0.55
N ALA A 185 19.64 -11.87 1.69
CA ALA A 185 21.04 -12.12 2.06
C ALA A 185 21.24 -13.11 3.22
N SER A 186 20.18 -13.46 3.96
CA SER A 186 20.28 -14.37 5.09
C SER A 186 20.04 -15.84 4.69
N THR A 187 20.35 -16.75 5.61
CA THR A 187 19.96 -18.16 5.48
C THR A 187 18.48 -18.35 5.84
N PRO A 188 17.83 -19.43 5.38
CA PRO A 188 16.44 -19.73 5.73
C PRO A 188 16.20 -19.76 7.24
N GLU A 189 17.17 -20.26 8.03
CA GLU A 189 17.06 -20.33 9.48
C GLU A 189 17.11 -18.94 10.14
N GLU A 190 17.91 -18.03 9.61
CA GLU A 190 17.93 -16.62 10.06
C GLU A 190 16.64 -15.92 9.73
N VAL A 191 16.07 -16.17 8.55
CA VAL A 191 14.76 -15.63 8.16
C VAL A 191 13.67 -16.15 9.11
N ARG A 192 13.66 -17.44 9.46
CA ARG A 192 12.72 -18.01 10.45
C ARG A 192 12.83 -17.31 11.80
N ARG A 193 14.06 -17.16 12.31
CA ARG A 193 14.28 -16.47 13.59
C ARG A 193 13.78 -15.03 13.57
N HIS A 194 14.02 -14.33 12.46
CA HIS A 194 13.58 -12.94 12.32
C HIS A 194 12.05 -12.84 12.21
N ALA A 195 11.41 -13.71 11.43
CA ALA A 195 9.94 -13.77 11.34
C ALA A 195 9.31 -14.05 12.70
N ARG A 196 9.85 -15.04 13.46
CA ARG A 196 9.41 -15.34 14.83
C ARG A 196 9.56 -14.14 15.75
N PHE A 197 10.71 -13.47 15.72
CA PHE A 197 10.94 -12.25 16.50
C PHE A 197 9.88 -11.18 16.21
N LEU A 198 9.54 -10.96 14.95
CA LEU A 198 8.49 -9.99 14.59
C LEU A 198 7.10 -10.44 15.04
N ILE A 199 6.77 -11.73 14.94
CA ILE A 199 5.51 -12.28 15.42
C ILE A 199 5.38 -12.04 16.94
N GLU A 200 6.42 -12.35 17.71
CA GLU A 200 6.45 -12.20 19.17
C GLU A 200 6.40 -10.72 19.60
N THR A 201 7.15 -9.86 18.90
CA THR A 201 7.29 -8.45 19.27
C THR A 201 6.10 -7.59 18.81
N CYS A 202 5.64 -7.78 17.58
CA CYS A 202 4.57 -6.98 16.98
C CYS A 202 3.19 -7.63 17.15
N GLY A 203 3.12 -8.96 17.09
CA GLY A 203 1.85 -9.70 17.12
C GLY A 203 1.14 -9.66 18.47
N SER A 204 1.88 -9.52 19.58
CA SER A 204 1.32 -9.49 20.94
C SER A 204 0.30 -8.36 21.17
N ARG A 205 0.37 -7.29 20.40
CA ARG A 205 -0.57 -6.15 20.46
C ARG A 205 -1.78 -6.31 19.53
N GLY A 206 -1.79 -7.34 18.67
CA GLY A 206 -2.76 -7.46 17.59
C GLY A 206 -2.53 -6.47 16.45
N ARG A 207 -3.41 -6.48 15.45
CA ARG A 207 -3.33 -5.62 14.25
C ARG A 207 -1.99 -5.71 13.53
N TYR A 208 -1.38 -6.87 13.52
CA TYR A 208 -0.14 -7.14 12.82
C TYR A 208 -0.29 -8.35 11.89
N ALA A 209 0.08 -8.17 10.64
CA ALA A 209 0.19 -9.25 9.66
C ALA A 209 1.64 -9.38 9.22
N VAL A 210 2.35 -10.39 9.71
CA VAL A 210 3.73 -10.64 9.32
C VAL A 210 3.83 -11.03 7.86
N GLY A 211 4.80 -10.47 7.17
CA GLY A 211 5.08 -10.70 5.75
C GLY A 211 6.35 -9.96 5.36
N SER A 212 6.67 -9.94 4.08
CA SER A 212 7.80 -9.14 3.57
C SER A 212 7.58 -7.65 3.78
N GLY A 213 8.66 -6.90 3.94
CA GLY A 213 8.62 -5.45 4.06
C GLY A 213 8.23 -4.73 2.76
N ASN A 214 8.28 -5.42 1.62
CA ASN A 214 7.88 -4.91 0.31
C ASN A 214 7.48 -6.08 -0.63
N SER A 215 7.13 -5.80 -1.87
CA SER A 215 6.93 -6.81 -2.91
C SER A 215 8.15 -7.72 -3.03
N ILE A 216 7.93 -9.02 -3.23
CA ILE A 216 9.02 -10.01 -3.32
C ILE A 216 9.66 -9.93 -4.72
N PRO A 217 10.88 -9.39 -4.85
CA PRO A 217 11.57 -9.35 -6.13
C PRO A 217 12.17 -10.72 -6.50
N SER A 218 12.44 -10.88 -7.79
CA SER A 218 12.92 -12.16 -8.36
C SER A 218 14.28 -12.66 -7.83
N TYR A 219 15.06 -11.78 -7.20
CA TYR A 219 16.34 -12.15 -6.60
C TYR A 219 16.23 -12.77 -5.21
N ILE A 220 15.05 -12.74 -4.58
CA ILE A 220 14.85 -13.39 -3.28
C ILE A 220 14.90 -14.91 -3.44
N PRO A 221 15.77 -15.62 -2.69
CA PRO A 221 15.80 -17.08 -2.72
C PRO A 221 14.45 -17.68 -2.28
N VAL A 222 13.89 -18.56 -3.10
CA VAL A 222 12.63 -19.24 -2.77
C VAL A 222 12.65 -19.92 -1.40
N PRO A 223 13.76 -20.61 -0.97
CA PRO A 223 13.84 -21.17 0.37
C PRO A 223 13.67 -20.14 1.50
N ASN A 224 14.15 -18.91 1.32
CA ASN A 224 14.01 -17.84 2.31
C ASN A 224 12.56 -17.35 2.40
N TYR A 225 11.91 -17.17 1.26
CA TYR A 225 10.48 -16.83 1.22
C TYR A 225 9.64 -17.91 1.91
N LEU A 226 9.87 -19.19 1.56
CA LEU A 226 9.16 -20.31 2.17
C LEU A 226 9.45 -20.42 3.67
N ALA A 227 10.68 -20.15 4.11
CA ALA A 227 11.03 -20.14 5.52
C ALA A 227 10.22 -19.10 6.32
N MET A 228 10.01 -17.91 5.77
CA MET A 228 9.15 -16.90 6.37
C MET A 228 7.69 -17.39 6.47
N VAL A 229 7.12 -17.89 5.36
CA VAL A 229 5.73 -18.34 5.30
C VAL A 229 5.48 -19.52 6.24
N GLU A 230 6.38 -20.52 6.24
CA GLU A 230 6.26 -21.69 7.11
C GLU A 230 6.34 -21.33 8.60
N GLU A 231 7.16 -20.35 8.96
CA GLU A 231 7.24 -19.89 10.36
C GLU A 231 5.94 -19.23 10.80
N VAL A 232 5.31 -18.44 9.93
CA VAL A 232 3.98 -17.87 10.19
C VAL A 232 2.96 -18.99 10.44
N VAL A 233 2.87 -19.96 9.53
CA VAL A 233 1.93 -21.07 9.67
C VAL A 233 2.16 -21.84 10.98
N ARG A 234 3.42 -22.11 11.34
CA ARG A 234 3.75 -22.81 12.60
C ARG A 234 3.38 -22.03 13.86
N SER A 235 3.46 -20.71 13.80
CA SER A 235 3.19 -19.85 14.96
C SER A 235 1.69 -19.72 15.28
N PHE A 236 0.83 -20.08 14.34
CA PHE A 236 -0.63 -19.97 14.47
C PHE A 236 -1.37 -21.32 14.31
N ALA A 237 -0.63 -22.42 14.14
CA ALA A 237 -1.16 -23.77 14.13
C ALA A 237 -1.24 -24.35 15.56
#